data_5ee310cc998812d5d7a76964c8a6d3ab
#
_entry.id   5ee310cc998812d5d7a76964c8a6d3ab
#
_cell.length_a   1.000
_cell.length_b   1.000
_cell.length_c   1.000
_cell.angle_alpha   90.00
_cell.angle_beta   90.00
_cell.angle_gamma   90.00
#
_symmetry.space_group_name_H-M   'P 1'
#
loop_
_entity.id
_entity.type
_entity.pdbx_description
1 polymer ?
#
loop_
_entity_poly.entity_id
_entity_poly.type
_entity_poly.pdbx_seq_one_letter_code
_entity_poly.pdbx_strand_id
1 'polypeptide(L)'
;MTVDINNIVGGSMIKSIKSVDFRYSGRVEKNYTVENEILNYWNELRKKTNFLHESNILTVSNMTCINDNYSIELKDTTFSHFMYSKKNQLGLICMFSGAYIVTSDNYIVCVLNNYYSNEETFQILNLIGGISDHCDIINGQYSSENCLKREFKEELGIDLDQTCFQTNLKFIKCPSEDEKTFTCEIGMIYEIKSLFTKDELTKLFKSSKHDDEVTDLIFFSKKNYRNVYEFSHVKPLIPELLEKIYSEKCIQINKVIVKNR
;
A
#
# COMPACT_ATOMS: atom_id res chain seq x y z
N MET A 1 -8.20 23.60 -10.73
CA MET A 1 -6.76 23.76 -10.52
C MET A 1 -6.16 22.37 -10.68
N THR A 2 -5.53 22.10 -11.80
CA THR A 2 -4.78 20.87 -12.05
C THR A 2 -3.52 20.93 -11.20
N VAL A 3 -3.37 20.01 -10.27
CA VAL A 3 -2.16 19.90 -9.45
C VAL A 3 -1.29 18.86 -10.14
N ASP A 4 -0.19 19.30 -10.72
CA ASP A 4 0.86 18.43 -11.25
C ASP A 4 1.43 17.56 -10.12
N ILE A 5 1.90 16.34 -10.42
CA ILE A 5 2.56 15.44 -9.45
C ILE A 5 3.63 16.18 -8.66
N ASN A 6 4.37 17.07 -9.32
CA ASN A 6 5.39 17.91 -8.70
C ASN A 6 4.85 18.93 -7.66
N ASN A 7 3.53 19.17 -7.63
CA ASN A 7 2.88 20.09 -6.69
C ASN A 7 2.09 19.38 -5.57
N ILE A 8 2.07 18.04 -5.56
CA ILE A 8 1.43 17.24 -4.49
C ILE A 8 2.43 16.99 -3.36
N VAL A 9 3.68 17.27 -3.61
CA VAL A 9 4.82 17.11 -2.70
C VAL A 9 4.74 18.21 -1.63
N GLY A 10 4.57 17.82 -0.38
CA GLY A 10 4.54 18.72 0.79
C GLY A 10 3.39 18.39 1.76
N GLY A 11 3.71 18.17 3.02
CA GLY A 11 2.77 17.88 4.10
C GLY A 11 2.57 16.39 4.36
N SER A 12 1.41 16.01 4.89
CA SER A 12 1.03 14.63 5.23
C SER A 12 1.11 13.70 4.01
N MET A 13 1.78 12.56 4.17
CA MET A 13 1.83 11.50 3.14
C MET A 13 0.45 10.91 2.86
N ILE A 14 -0.44 10.93 3.85
CA ILE A 14 -1.77 10.35 3.79
C ILE A 14 -2.82 11.44 3.63
N LYS A 15 -3.48 11.47 2.47
CA LYS A 15 -4.55 12.43 2.16
C LYS A 15 -5.90 11.74 2.12
N SER A 16 -6.95 12.43 2.52
CA SER A 16 -8.32 11.96 2.35
C SER A 16 -8.68 11.88 0.87
N ILE A 17 -9.55 10.94 0.51
CA ILE A 17 -10.02 10.73 -0.86
C ILE A 17 -11.55 10.64 -0.89
N LYS A 18 -12.17 11.32 -1.84
CA LYS A 18 -13.60 11.22 -2.12
C LYS A 18 -13.88 10.26 -3.26
N SER A 19 -13.09 10.36 -4.31
CA SER A 19 -13.16 9.46 -5.46
C SER A 19 -11.83 9.36 -6.16
N VAL A 20 -11.64 8.29 -6.90
CA VAL A 20 -10.52 8.11 -7.82
C VAL A 20 -11.04 7.55 -9.15
N ASP A 21 -10.53 8.12 -10.24
CA ASP A 21 -10.71 7.63 -11.59
C ASP A 21 -9.37 7.17 -12.14
N PHE A 22 -9.32 5.93 -12.66
CA PHE A 22 -8.12 5.35 -13.22
C PHE A 22 -8.25 5.23 -14.73
N ARG A 23 -7.23 5.67 -15.45
CA ARG A 23 -7.11 5.52 -16.88
C ARG A 23 -5.85 4.73 -17.22
N TYR A 24 -6.02 3.58 -17.81
CA TYR A 24 -4.89 2.83 -18.38
C TYR A 24 -4.57 3.36 -19.78
N SER A 25 -3.30 3.69 -20.03
CA SER A 25 -2.84 4.32 -21.28
C SER A 25 -1.73 3.54 -22.00
N GLY A 26 -1.57 2.27 -21.68
CA GLY A 26 -0.64 1.38 -22.35
C GLY A 26 0.69 1.21 -21.60
N ARG A 27 1.79 1.07 -22.30
CA ARG A 27 3.11 0.74 -21.74
C ARG A 27 4.03 1.97 -21.73
N VAL A 28 4.93 2.03 -20.75
CA VAL A 28 6.02 3.00 -20.73
C VAL A 28 6.89 2.77 -21.98
N GLU A 29 7.21 3.86 -22.68
CA GLU A 29 8.10 3.78 -23.84
C GLU A 29 9.49 3.27 -23.43
N LYS A 30 9.96 2.27 -24.15
CA LYS A 30 11.25 1.67 -23.90
C LYS A 30 12.37 2.54 -24.46
N ASN A 31 13.32 2.87 -23.61
CA ASN A 31 14.57 3.45 -24.05
C ASN A 31 15.61 2.34 -24.21
N TYR A 32 15.84 1.90 -25.44
CA TYR A 32 16.73 0.78 -25.78
C TYR A 32 18.18 0.96 -25.28
N THR A 33 18.64 2.19 -25.08
CA THR A 33 19.98 2.44 -24.54
C THR A 33 20.10 2.07 -23.06
N VAL A 34 19.01 2.11 -22.32
CA VAL A 34 18.96 1.80 -20.89
C VAL A 34 18.56 0.35 -20.61
N GLU A 35 17.97 -0.37 -21.58
CA GLU A 35 17.50 -1.74 -21.37
C GLU A 35 18.60 -2.70 -20.94
N ASN A 36 19.79 -2.60 -21.54
CA ASN A 36 20.94 -3.43 -21.15
C ASN A 36 21.42 -3.13 -19.73
N GLU A 37 21.35 -1.87 -19.30
CA GLU A 37 21.71 -1.49 -17.93
C GLU A 37 20.69 -2.01 -16.93
N ILE A 38 19.39 -1.93 -17.26
CA ILE A 38 18.31 -2.51 -16.45
C ILE A 38 18.50 -4.01 -16.30
N LEU A 39 18.74 -4.72 -17.40
CA LEU A 39 18.94 -6.16 -17.40
C LEU A 39 20.16 -6.57 -16.58
N ASN A 40 21.28 -5.87 -16.74
CA ASN A 40 22.51 -6.12 -15.98
C ASN A 40 22.26 -5.89 -14.48
N TYR A 41 21.64 -4.77 -14.11
CA TYR A 41 21.30 -4.48 -12.73
C TYR A 41 20.35 -5.53 -12.13
N TRP A 42 19.33 -5.93 -12.88
CA TRP A 42 18.36 -6.94 -12.45
C TRP A 42 19.03 -8.29 -12.21
N ASN A 43 19.91 -8.71 -13.12
CA ASN A 43 20.66 -9.95 -12.98
C ASN A 43 21.58 -9.94 -11.74
N GLU A 44 22.23 -8.82 -11.46
CA GLU A 44 23.04 -8.67 -10.26
C GLU A 44 22.20 -8.68 -8.98
N LEU A 45 21.02 -8.06 -9.01
CA LEU A 45 20.10 -8.04 -7.88
C LEU A 45 19.57 -9.45 -7.59
N ARG A 46 19.18 -10.20 -8.61
CA ARG A 46 18.69 -11.59 -8.47
C ARG A 46 19.75 -12.57 -7.97
N LYS A 47 21.04 -12.35 -8.25
CA LYS A 47 22.11 -13.17 -7.66
C LYS A 47 22.18 -13.03 -6.14
N LYS A 48 21.77 -11.88 -5.61
CA LYS A 48 21.83 -11.56 -4.18
C LYS A 48 20.52 -11.93 -3.45
N THR A 49 19.41 -12.01 -4.18
CA THR A 49 18.07 -12.22 -3.59
C THR A 49 17.29 -13.23 -4.43
N ASN A 50 17.12 -14.43 -3.90
CA ASN A 50 16.43 -15.54 -4.59
C ASN A 50 14.91 -15.35 -4.77
N PHE A 51 14.33 -14.30 -4.16
CA PHE A 51 12.88 -14.07 -4.08
C PHE A 51 12.36 -13.04 -5.08
N LEU A 52 13.24 -12.39 -5.85
CA LEU A 52 12.82 -11.39 -6.82
C LEU A 52 12.31 -12.06 -8.10
N HIS A 53 11.04 -11.89 -8.35
CA HIS A 53 10.38 -12.30 -9.58
C HIS A 53 10.14 -11.10 -10.49
N GLU A 54 10.27 -11.30 -11.79
CA GLU A 54 9.92 -10.30 -12.79
C GLU A 54 8.39 -10.29 -12.95
N SER A 55 7.79 -9.11 -12.85
CA SER A 55 6.36 -8.90 -13.08
C SER A 55 6.10 -7.63 -13.87
N ASN A 56 4.92 -7.54 -14.49
CA ASN A 56 4.47 -6.34 -15.18
C ASN A 56 3.66 -5.50 -14.21
N ILE A 57 4.30 -4.52 -13.60
CA ILE A 57 3.69 -3.64 -12.62
C ILE A 57 3.11 -2.38 -13.27
N LEU A 58 2.24 -1.69 -12.55
CA LEU A 58 1.66 -0.42 -12.96
C LEU A 58 2.42 0.75 -12.38
N THR A 59 2.76 1.71 -13.25
CA THR A 59 3.37 2.99 -12.88
C THR A 59 2.41 4.14 -13.14
N VAL A 60 2.48 5.17 -12.31
CA VAL A 60 1.70 6.40 -12.48
C VAL A 60 2.44 7.31 -13.46
N SER A 61 1.82 7.59 -14.60
CA SER A 61 2.36 8.50 -15.61
C SER A 61 1.86 9.93 -15.44
N ASN A 62 0.66 10.09 -14.87
CA ASN A 62 0.08 11.39 -14.55
C ASN A 62 -0.91 11.27 -13.39
N MET A 63 -1.03 12.31 -12.57
CA MET A 63 -2.03 12.39 -11.51
C MET A 63 -2.50 13.83 -11.34
N THR A 64 -3.81 14.00 -11.26
CA THR A 64 -4.44 15.28 -10.94
C THR A 64 -5.38 15.13 -9.75
N CYS A 65 -5.53 16.18 -8.96
CA CYS A 65 -6.43 16.23 -7.81
C CYS A 65 -7.24 17.51 -7.80
N ILE A 66 -8.56 17.40 -7.70
CA ILE A 66 -9.48 18.53 -7.56
C ILE A 66 -10.47 18.21 -6.44
N ASN A 67 -10.41 18.95 -5.33
CA ASN A 67 -11.30 18.79 -4.17
C ASN A 67 -11.39 17.32 -3.66
N ASP A 68 -10.23 16.66 -3.49
CA ASP A 68 -10.07 15.27 -3.07
C ASP A 68 -10.62 14.23 -4.07
N ASN A 69 -10.89 14.63 -5.32
CA ASN A 69 -11.18 13.72 -6.42
C ASN A 69 -9.92 13.57 -7.26
N TYR A 70 -9.44 12.36 -7.40
CA TYR A 70 -8.19 12.03 -8.08
C TYR A 70 -8.46 11.43 -9.45
N SER A 71 -7.68 11.83 -10.44
CA SER A 71 -7.59 11.17 -11.74
C SER A 71 -6.15 10.72 -11.95
N ILE A 72 -5.95 9.43 -12.15
CA ILE A 72 -4.64 8.80 -12.20
C ILE A 72 -4.49 8.06 -13.52
N GLU A 73 -3.48 8.42 -14.29
CA GLU A 73 -3.11 7.75 -15.52
C GLU A 73 -2.03 6.70 -15.24
N LEU A 74 -2.28 5.47 -15.67
CA LEU A 74 -1.43 4.31 -15.43
C LEU A 74 -0.84 3.76 -16.71
N LYS A 75 0.40 3.29 -16.63
CA LYS A 75 1.11 2.57 -17.70
C LYS A 75 1.76 1.31 -17.16
N ASP A 76 1.91 0.31 -18.01
CA ASP A 76 2.73 -0.85 -17.68
C ASP A 76 4.21 -0.53 -17.70
N THR A 77 4.93 -1.10 -16.75
CA THR A 77 6.38 -1.22 -16.75
C THR A 77 6.77 -2.57 -16.15
N THR A 78 8.07 -2.88 -16.10
CA THR A 78 8.54 -4.07 -15.42
C THR A 78 9.06 -3.76 -14.03
N PHE A 79 9.01 -4.73 -13.12
CA PHE A 79 9.53 -4.57 -11.77
C PHE A 79 11.04 -4.28 -11.78
N SER A 80 11.79 -4.90 -12.69
CA SER A 80 13.21 -4.61 -12.93
C SER A 80 13.46 -3.15 -13.29
N HIS A 81 12.63 -2.57 -14.18
CA HIS A 81 12.71 -1.17 -14.57
C HIS A 81 12.42 -0.24 -13.40
N PHE A 82 11.40 -0.54 -12.61
CA PHE A 82 11.10 0.22 -11.39
C PHE A 82 12.25 0.20 -10.39
N MET A 83 12.83 -0.98 -10.12
CA MET A 83 13.97 -1.12 -9.20
C MET A 83 15.21 -0.38 -9.71
N TYR A 84 15.49 -0.42 -11.01
CA TYR A 84 16.56 0.35 -11.63
C TYR A 84 16.29 1.86 -11.52
N SER A 85 15.05 2.29 -11.80
CA SER A 85 14.63 3.69 -11.66
C SER A 85 14.78 4.19 -10.23
N LYS A 86 14.38 3.39 -9.24
CA LYS A 86 14.52 3.71 -7.81
C LYS A 86 15.98 3.91 -7.43
N LYS A 87 16.88 3.00 -7.86
CA LYS A 87 18.32 3.08 -7.61
C LYS A 87 18.93 4.35 -8.21
N ASN A 88 18.54 4.70 -9.44
CA ASN A 88 19.12 5.80 -10.20
C ASN A 88 18.31 7.10 -10.12
N GLN A 89 17.27 7.15 -9.27
CA GLN A 89 16.40 8.32 -9.06
C GLN A 89 15.76 8.87 -10.35
N LEU A 90 15.31 7.97 -11.24
CA LEU A 90 14.74 8.32 -12.54
C LEU A 90 13.25 8.69 -12.48
N GLY A 91 12.63 8.64 -11.29
CA GLY A 91 11.29 9.17 -11.06
C GLY A 91 10.12 8.27 -11.49
N LEU A 92 10.32 6.97 -11.78
CA LEU A 92 9.17 6.06 -11.93
C LEU A 92 8.45 5.91 -10.61
N ILE A 93 7.13 6.06 -10.65
CA ILE A 93 6.25 5.97 -9.47
C ILE A 93 5.37 4.75 -9.64
N CYS A 94 5.53 3.73 -8.80
CA CYS A 94 4.65 2.57 -8.85
C CYS A 94 3.32 2.84 -8.12
N MET A 95 2.28 2.12 -8.58
CA MET A 95 0.99 2.08 -7.93
C MET A 95 0.93 0.89 -6.98
N PHE A 96 0.37 1.08 -5.77
CA PHE A 96 0.09 -0.03 -4.85
C PHE A 96 -1.31 0.09 -4.24
N SER A 97 -1.82 -1.02 -3.73
CA SER A 97 -3.02 -1.06 -2.90
C SER A 97 -2.69 -1.67 -1.55
N GLY A 98 -3.08 -0.99 -0.48
CA GLY A 98 -2.85 -1.49 0.87
C GLY A 98 -4.06 -1.30 1.76
N ALA A 99 -4.15 -2.10 2.82
CA ALA A 99 -5.26 -2.02 3.76
C ALA A 99 -4.80 -2.23 5.20
N TYR A 100 -5.59 -1.71 6.11
CA TYR A 100 -5.63 -2.11 7.50
C TYR A 100 -7.00 -2.73 7.81
N ILE A 101 -7.02 -3.70 8.72
CA ILE A 101 -8.28 -4.30 9.17
C ILE A 101 -8.74 -3.63 10.46
N VAL A 102 -10.04 -3.43 10.59
CA VAL A 102 -10.70 -3.06 11.85
C VAL A 102 -11.50 -4.24 12.33
N THR A 103 -11.10 -4.86 13.43
CA THR A 103 -11.81 -5.99 14.04
C THR A 103 -13.11 -5.57 14.72
N SER A 104 -14.02 -6.51 14.95
CA SER A 104 -15.30 -6.24 15.63
C SER A 104 -15.11 -5.74 17.08
N ASP A 105 -14.01 -6.08 17.72
CA ASP A 105 -13.59 -5.59 19.04
C ASP A 105 -12.67 -4.35 18.97
N ASN A 106 -12.64 -3.66 17.80
CA ASN A 106 -12.02 -2.35 17.55
C ASN A 106 -10.49 -2.29 17.60
N TYR A 107 -9.79 -3.36 17.23
CA TYR A 107 -8.36 -3.29 16.95
C TYR A 107 -8.12 -2.90 15.50
N ILE A 108 -7.07 -2.09 15.28
CA ILE A 108 -6.48 -1.86 13.96
C ILE A 108 -5.42 -2.94 13.76
N VAL A 109 -5.46 -3.63 12.62
CA VAL A 109 -4.53 -4.71 12.30
C VAL A 109 -3.63 -4.28 11.14
N CYS A 110 -2.33 -4.41 11.36
CA CYS A 110 -1.28 -4.35 10.35
C CYS A 110 -0.57 -5.71 10.31
N VAL A 111 0.32 -5.90 9.37
CA VAL A 111 1.08 -7.14 9.20
C VAL A 111 2.56 -6.95 9.51
N LEU A 112 3.19 -8.01 9.95
CA LEU A 112 4.64 -8.09 10.09
C LEU A 112 5.18 -8.93 8.92
N ASN A 113 5.87 -8.28 7.98
CA ASN A 113 6.41 -8.93 6.80
C ASN A 113 7.87 -9.26 6.97
N ASN A 114 8.28 -10.42 6.45
CA ASN A 114 9.70 -10.71 6.24
C ASN A 114 10.22 -9.84 5.10
N TYR A 115 11.27 -9.09 5.37
CA TYR A 115 11.98 -8.33 4.36
C TYR A 115 13.40 -8.89 4.19
N TYR A 116 13.75 -9.18 2.97
CA TYR A 116 15.05 -9.73 2.62
C TYR A 116 15.92 -8.62 2.03
N SER A 117 16.93 -8.19 2.77
CA SER A 117 17.98 -7.33 2.24
C SER A 117 19.18 -8.18 1.83
N ASN A 118 20.17 -7.56 1.18
CA ASN A 118 21.34 -8.24 0.60
C ASN A 118 22.15 -9.08 1.61
N GLU A 119 21.97 -8.91 2.90
CA GLU A 119 22.81 -9.54 3.94
C GLU A 119 22.01 -10.03 5.15
N GLU A 120 20.79 -9.51 5.37
CA GLU A 120 19.98 -9.82 6.55
C GLU A 120 18.51 -9.95 6.22
N THR A 121 17.85 -10.88 6.91
CA THR A 121 16.39 -10.94 6.97
C THR A 121 15.93 -10.16 8.19
N PHE A 122 15.05 -9.20 7.99
CA PHE A 122 14.43 -8.45 9.08
C PHE A 122 12.93 -8.35 8.88
N GLN A 123 12.21 -8.15 9.97
CA GLN A 123 10.77 -7.97 9.93
C GLN A 123 10.42 -6.49 9.85
N ILE A 124 9.47 -6.15 8.99
CA ILE A 124 8.97 -4.78 8.83
C ILE A 124 7.46 -4.74 9.08
N LEU A 125 7.03 -3.79 9.89
CA LEU A 125 5.61 -3.51 10.07
C LEU A 125 5.06 -2.79 8.84
N ASN A 126 4.00 -3.34 8.24
CA ASN A 126 3.44 -2.90 6.98
C ASN A 126 1.90 -2.96 6.97
N LEU A 127 1.27 -2.39 5.94
CA LEU A 127 -0.11 -2.68 5.57
C LEU A 127 -0.18 -4.04 4.87
N ILE A 128 -1.36 -4.65 4.89
CA ILE A 128 -1.70 -5.77 4.02
C ILE A 128 -1.81 -5.22 2.59
N GLY A 129 -1.12 -5.80 1.62
CA GLY A 129 -1.20 -5.37 0.23
C GLY A 129 0.14 -5.24 -0.46
N GLY A 130 0.11 -4.95 -1.75
CA GLY A 130 1.30 -4.91 -2.59
C GLY A 130 1.19 -4.05 -3.82
N ILE A 131 2.15 -4.20 -4.71
CA ILE A 131 2.27 -3.42 -5.93
C ILE A 131 1.22 -3.89 -6.94
N SER A 132 0.55 -2.92 -7.57
CA SER A 132 -0.41 -3.19 -8.64
C SER A 132 0.27 -3.80 -9.86
N ASP A 133 -0.27 -4.89 -10.33
CA ASP A 133 0.20 -5.66 -11.47
C ASP A 133 -0.74 -5.52 -12.67
N HIS A 134 -0.28 -5.88 -13.86
CA HIS A 134 -1.11 -5.90 -15.08
C HIS A 134 -2.34 -6.81 -14.95
N CYS A 135 -2.26 -7.87 -14.16
CA CYS A 135 -3.39 -8.77 -13.90
C CYS A 135 -4.55 -8.11 -13.13
N ASP A 136 -4.32 -6.96 -12.49
CA ASP A 136 -5.34 -6.17 -11.81
C ASP A 136 -6.19 -5.33 -12.80
N ILE A 137 -5.85 -5.37 -14.11
CA ILE A 137 -6.64 -4.76 -15.21
C ILE A 137 -7.61 -5.80 -15.75
N ILE A 138 -8.91 -5.58 -15.54
CA ILE A 138 -9.97 -6.43 -16.05
C ILE A 138 -10.77 -5.65 -17.10
N ASN A 139 -10.94 -6.22 -18.30
CA ASN A 139 -11.63 -5.59 -19.41
C ASN A 139 -11.10 -4.18 -19.77
N GLY A 140 -9.79 -3.98 -19.66
CA GLY A 140 -9.12 -2.70 -19.94
C GLY A 140 -9.29 -1.64 -18.85
N GLN A 141 -9.88 -1.98 -17.72
CA GLN A 141 -10.05 -1.10 -16.57
C GLN A 141 -9.24 -1.62 -15.37
N TYR A 142 -8.41 -0.75 -14.82
CA TYR A 142 -7.70 -1.04 -13.58
C TYR A 142 -8.62 -0.85 -12.37
N SER A 143 -8.47 -1.73 -11.40
CA SER A 143 -9.13 -1.62 -10.09
C SER A 143 -8.12 -1.84 -8.95
N SER A 144 -7.94 -0.82 -8.14
CA SER A 144 -7.11 -0.93 -6.92
C SER A 144 -7.69 -1.92 -5.89
N GLU A 145 -9.01 -2.17 -5.95
CA GLU A 145 -9.66 -3.18 -5.13
C GLU A 145 -9.31 -4.61 -5.60
N ASN A 146 -9.16 -4.84 -6.91
CA ASN A 146 -8.72 -6.15 -7.42
C ASN A 146 -7.29 -6.45 -6.98
N CYS A 147 -6.39 -5.48 -7.04
CA CYS A 147 -5.05 -5.59 -6.48
C CYS A 147 -5.12 -5.95 -4.99
N LEU A 148 -5.91 -5.23 -4.20
CA LEU A 148 -6.07 -5.52 -2.79
C LEU A 148 -6.59 -6.94 -2.52
N LYS A 149 -7.59 -7.41 -3.28
CA LYS A 149 -8.16 -8.77 -3.12
C LYS A 149 -7.13 -9.85 -3.41
N ARG A 150 -6.32 -9.66 -4.46
CA ARG A 150 -5.24 -10.58 -4.81
C ARG A 150 -4.21 -10.66 -3.68
N GLU A 151 -3.67 -9.52 -3.26
CA GLU A 151 -2.66 -9.43 -2.20
C GLU A 151 -3.20 -9.96 -0.85
N PHE A 152 -4.44 -9.63 -0.50
CA PHE A 152 -5.07 -10.11 0.72
C PHE A 152 -5.17 -11.64 0.77
N LYS A 153 -5.43 -12.25 -0.39
CA LYS A 153 -5.48 -13.70 -0.53
C LYS A 153 -4.10 -14.34 -0.50
N GLU A 154 -3.11 -13.72 -1.14
CA GLU A 154 -1.72 -14.18 -1.16
C GLU A 154 -1.10 -14.08 0.24
N GLU A 155 -1.20 -12.93 0.89
CA GLU A 155 -0.57 -12.64 2.17
C GLU A 155 -1.28 -13.29 3.37
N LEU A 156 -2.61 -13.37 3.39
CA LEU A 156 -3.37 -13.89 4.53
C LEU A 156 -4.05 -15.24 4.27
N GLY A 157 -4.10 -15.70 3.02
CA GLY A 157 -4.85 -16.89 2.64
C GLY A 157 -6.37 -16.75 2.79
N ILE A 158 -6.89 -15.53 2.89
CA ILE A 158 -8.29 -15.21 3.17
C ILE A 158 -8.89 -14.54 1.94
N ASP A 159 -10.09 -14.95 1.56
CA ASP A 159 -10.83 -14.33 0.46
C ASP A 159 -11.60 -13.11 0.97
N LEU A 160 -11.29 -11.93 0.41
CA LEU A 160 -11.90 -10.67 0.80
C LEU A 160 -13.36 -10.51 0.34
N ASP A 161 -13.81 -11.30 -0.63
CA ASP A 161 -15.20 -11.29 -1.11
C ASP A 161 -16.19 -11.99 -0.15
N GLN A 162 -15.69 -12.55 0.96
CA GLN A 162 -16.57 -13.13 1.98
C GLN A 162 -17.40 -12.02 2.67
N THR A 163 -18.64 -12.35 3.02
CA THR A 163 -19.60 -11.42 3.64
C THR A 163 -19.19 -10.89 5.02
N CYS A 164 -18.17 -11.48 5.63
CA CYS A 164 -17.61 -11.04 6.91
C CYS A 164 -16.65 -9.85 6.79
N PHE A 165 -16.34 -9.40 5.58
CA PHE A 165 -15.49 -8.24 5.32
C PHE A 165 -16.24 -7.16 4.55
N GLN A 166 -15.98 -5.90 4.89
CA GLN A 166 -16.44 -4.73 4.16
C GLN A 166 -15.28 -3.82 3.88
N THR A 167 -14.98 -3.59 2.60
CA THR A 167 -13.91 -2.70 2.14
C THR A 167 -14.40 -1.28 1.92
N ASN A 168 -13.59 -0.30 2.33
CA ASN A 168 -13.84 1.11 2.07
C ASN A 168 -12.53 1.81 1.72
N LEU A 169 -12.45 2.43 0.56
CA LEU A 169 -11.33 3.30 0.23
C LEU A 169 -11.37 4.54 1.14
N LYS A 170 -10.27 4.79 1.87
CA LYS A 170 -10.21 5.87 2.88
C LYS A 170 -9.23 6.95 2.54
N PHE A 171 -8.05 6.57 2.09
CA PHE A 171 -6.96 7.50 1.91
C PHE A 171 -6.18 7.19 0.64
N ILE A 172 -5.46 8.19 0.16
CA ILE A 172 -4.39 8.03 -0.82
C ILE A 172 -3.06 8.37 -0.15
N LYS A 173 -2.06 7.50 -0.31
CA LYS A 173 -0.67 7.81 -0.02
C LYS A 173 -0.08 8.53 -1.22
N CYS A 174 0.51 9.69 -0.97
CA CYS A 174 1.28 10.45 -1.95
C CYS A 174 2.76 10.45 -1.55
N PRO A 175 3.70 10.66 -2.50
CA PRO A 175 5.10 10.88 -2.17
C PRO A 175 5.27 12.08 -1.22
N SER A 176 6.22 12.01 -0.30
CA SER A 176 6.56 13.09 0.65
C SER A 176 7.90 13.72 0.29
N GLU A 177 8.03 15.05 0.46
CA GLU A 177 9.30 15.77 0.24
C GLU A 177 10.36 15.43 1.29
N ASP A 178 9.94 15.11 2.52
CA ASP A 178 10.84 14.87 3.65
C ASP A 178 11.50 13.49 3.61
N GLU A 179 11.06 12.60 2.73
CA GLU A 179 11.70 11.32 2.55
C GLU A 179 12.99 11.51 1.74
N LYS A 180 14.13 11.52 2.42
CA LYS A 180 15.49 11.42 1.82
C LYS A 180 15.68 10.18 0.94
N THR A 181 14.72 9.29 0.96
CA THR A 181 14.51 8.17 0.03
C THR A 181 13.23 8.46 -0.73
N PHE A 182 13.34 8.81 -1.99
CA PHE A 182 12.20 8.87 -2.92
C PHE A 182 11.37 7.59 -2.76
N THR A 183 10.27 7.65 -2.02
CA THR A 183 9.27 6.60 -2.09
C THR A 183 8.53 6.84 -3.40
N CYS A 184 9.00 6.18 -4.43
CA CYS A 184 8.40 6.22 -5.76
C CYS A 184 7.06 5.46 -5.76
N GLU A 185 6.17 5.72 -4.79
CA GLU A 185 4.95 4.95 -4.60
C GLU A 185 3.75 5.85 -4.36
N ILE A 186 2.67 5.63 -5.10
CA ILE A 186 1.34 6.16 -4.83
C ILE A 186 0.45 4.98 -4.44
N GLY A 187 -0.32 5.10 -3.36
CA GLY A 187 -1.09 3.98 -2.84
C GLY A 187 -2.53 4.30 -2.50
N MET A 188 -3.42 3.39 -2.85
CA MET A 188 -4.80 3.38 -2.37
C MET A 188 -4.86 2.65 -1.03
N ILE A 189 -5.33 3.34 0.02
CA ILE A 189 -5.39 2.78 1.38
C ILE A 189 -6.84 2.53 1.77
N TYR A 190 -7.13 1.27 2.05
CA TYR A 190 -8.44 0.77 2.40
C TYR A 190 -8.58 0.50 3.89
N GLU A 191 -9.77 0.78 4.42
CA GLU A 191 -10.26 0.22 5.66
C GLU A 191 -11.04 -1.04 5.36
N ILE A 192 -10.66 -2.16 5.97
CA ILE A 192 -11.41 -3.42 5.91
C ILE A 192 -12.07 -3.62 7.28
N LYS A 193 -13.39 -3.48 7.35
CA LYS A 193 -14.15 -3.84 8.55
C LYS A 193 -14.39 -5.33 8.56
N SER A 194 -13.98 -5.99 9.62
CA SER A 194 -14.14 -7.42 9.85
C SER A 194 -15.19 -7.70 10.93
N LEU A 195 -16.01 -8.72 10.73
CA LEU A 195 -16.91 -9.23 11.77
C LEU A 195 -16.16 -10.08 12.81
N PHE A 196 -14.91 -10.47 12.52
CA PHE A 196 -14.08 -11.24 13.45
C PHE A 196 -13.50 -10.35 14.55
N THR A 197 -13.43 -10.89 15.76
CA THR A 197 -12.60 -10.34 16.84
C THR A 197 -11.12 -10.58 16.55
N LYS A 198 -10.24 -9.93 17.32
CA LYS A 198 -8.80 -10.15 17.28
C LYS A 198 -8.44 -11.65 17.33
N ASP A 199 -9.01 -12.38 18.29
CA ASP A 199 -8.66 -13.79 18.51
C ASP A 199 -9.18 -14.69 17.38
N GLU A 200 -10.36 -14.42 16.84
CA GLU A 200 -10.91 -15.14 15.69
C GLU A 200 -10.10 -14.89 14.43
N LEU A 201 -9.73 -13.64 14.16
CA LEU A 201 -8.90 -13.31 13.01
C LEU A 201 -7.52 -13.94 13.11
N THR A 202 -6.91 -13.98 14.31
CA THR A 202 -5.64 -14.66 14.55
C THR A 202 -5.74 -16.16 14.27
N LYS A 203 -6.83 -16.82 14.70
CA LYS A 203 -7.05 -18.24 14.42
C LYS A 203 -7.24 -18.49 12.93
N LEU A 204 -8.02 -17.64 12.26
CA LEU A 204 -8.26 -17.74 10.83
C LEU A 204 -6.93 -17.62 10.05
N PHE A 205 -6.12 -16.62 10.32
CA PHE A 205 -4.80 -16.43 9.71
C PHE A 205 -3.91 -17.67 9.91
N LYS A 206 -3.77 -18.17 11.14
CA LYS A 206 -2.93 -19.34 11.45
C LYS A 206 -3.40 -20.64 10.80
N SER A 207 -4.68 -20.73 10.46
CA SER A 207 -5.25 -21.92 9.78
C SER A 207 -5.29 -21.79 8.26
N SER A 208 -5.09 -20.59 7.73
CA SER A 208 -5.09 -20.31 6.30
C SER A 208 -3.76 -20.69 5.66
N LYS A 209 -3.82 -21.09 4.39
CA LYS A 209 -2.61 -21.27 3.58
C LYS A 209 -2.30 -19.94 2.87
N HIS A 210 -1.26 -19.31 3.28
CA HIS A 210 -0.74 -18.07 2.70
C HIS A 210 0.73 -18.25 2.32
N ASP A 211 1.32 -17.24 1.67
CA ASP A 211 2.75 -17.22 1.42
C ASP A 211 3.55 -16.95 2.72
N ASP A 212 4.87 -17.06 2.63
CA ASP A 212 5.78 -16.86 3.78
C ASP A 212 6.16 -15.38 3.98
N GLU A 213 5.55 -14.46 3.24
CA GLU A 213 5.87 -13.04 3.34
C GLU A 213 5.35 -12.45 4.65
N VAL A 214 4.10 -12.71 5.00
CA VAL A 214 3.50 -12.28 6.26
C VAL A 214 3.74 -13.31 7.36
N THR A 215 4.39 -12.87 8.43
CA THR A 215 4.73 -13.75 9.58
C THR A 215 3.76 -13.63 10.73
N ASP A 216 3.16 -12.45 10.93
CA ASP A 216 2.22 -12.24 12.04
C ASP A 216 1.26 -11.06 11.79
N LEU A 217 0.16 -11.05 12.53
CA LEU A 217 -0.78 -9.95 12.61
C LEU A 217 -0.50 -9.10 13.85
N ILE A 218 -0.32 -7.79 13.66
CA ILE A 218 -0.04 -6.85 14.74
C ILE A 218 -1.29 -6.02 15.02
N PHE A 219 -1.72 -6.02 16.29
CA PHE A 219 -2.97 -5.42 16.74
C PHE A 219 -2.75 -4.15 17.55
N PHE A 220 -3.27 -3.04 17.07
CA PHE A 220 -3.24 -1.75 17.74
C PHE A 220 -4.63 -1.39 18.26
N SER A 221 -4.68 -0.89 19.50
CA SER A 221 -5.87 -0.28 20.11
C SER A 221 -5.62 1.20 20.39
N LYS A 222 -6.67 1.95 20.73
CA LYS A 222 -6.52 3.34 21.18
C LYS A 222 -5.55 3.51 22.35
N LYS A 223 -5.36 2.47 23.17
CA LYS A 223 -4.48 2.52 24.35
C LYS A 223 -3.01 2.27 24.00
N ASN A 224 -2.74 1.48 22.96
CA ASN A 224 -1.37 1.00 22.66
C ASN A 224 -0.88 1.32 21.25
N TYR A 225 -1.60 2.10 20.44
CA TYR A 225 -1.16 2.36 19.05
C TYR A 225 0.22 3.04 18.96
N ARG A 226 0.63 3.77 20.01
CA ARG A 226 1.96 4.39 20.10
C ARG A 226 3.10 3.39 20.23
N ASN A 227 2.81 2.14 20.59
CA ASN A 227 3.81 1.07 20.59
C ASN A 227 4.32 0.77 19.18
N VAL A 228 3.73 1.34 18.14
CA VAL A 228 4.26 1.31 16.77
C VAL A 228 5.72 1.76 16.71
N TYR A 229 6.13 2.67 17.59
CA TYR A 229 7.51 3.17 17.66
C TYR A 229 8.50 2.21 18.37
N GLU A 230 8.00 1.10 18.92
CA GLU A 230 8.84 0.05 19.52
C GLU A 230 9.38 -0.95 18.47
N PHE A 231 8.80 -0.95 17.26
CA PHE A 231 9.27 -1.81 16.18
C PHE A 231 10.54 -1.24 15.56
N SER A 232 11.54 -2.10 15.36
CA SER A 232 12.85 -1.71 14.78
C SER A 232 12.71 -1.18 13.35
N HIS A 233 11.78 -1.75 12.58
CA HIS A 233 11.50 -1.36 11.20
C HIS A 233 10.00 -1.18 11.00
N VAL A 234 9.61 0.01 10.57
CA VAL A 234 8.21 0.39 10.33
C VAL A 234 8.13 1.15 9.03
N LYS A 235 7.19 0.80 8.16
CA LYS A 235 6.88 1.65 7.00
C LYS A 235 6.43 3.03 7.50
N PRO A 236 7.02 4.14 7.01
CA PRO A 236 6.77 5.50 7.53
C PRO A 236 5.29 5.89 7.55
N LEU A 237 4.50 5.36 6.64
CA LEU A 237 3.07 5.63 6.56
C LEU A 237 2.26 5.06 7.76
N ILE A 238 2.74 4.01 8.46
CA ILE A 238 1.95 3.35 9.52
C ILE A 238 1.74 4.24 10.75
N PRO A 239 2.78 4.88 11.34
CA PRO A 239 2.58 5.80 12.45
C PRO A 239 1.60 6.93 12.11
N GLU A 240 1.76 7.57 10.94
CA GLU A 240 0.88 8.64 10.48
C GLU A 240 -0.57 8.16 10.31
N LEU A 241 -0.77 6.97 9.75
CA LEU A 241 -2.08 6.35 9.58
C LEU A 241 -2.77 6.10 10.93
N LEU A 242 -2.07 5.51 11.88
CA LEU A 242 -2.61 5.24 13.23
C LEU A 242 -2.98 6.53 13.96
N GLU A 243 -2.14 7.55 13.90
CA GLU A 243 -2.45 8.88 14.47
C GLU A 243 -3.71 9.47 13.82
N LYS A 244 -3.82 9.40 12.49
CA LYS A 244 -4.99 9.91 11.76
C LYS A 244 -6.28 9.18 12.14
N ILE A 245 -6.27 7.83 12.14
CA ILE A 245 -7.44 7.01 12.49
C ILE A 245 -7.91 7.30 13.92
N TYR A 246 -6.99 7.36 14.88
CA TYR A 246 -7.37 7.55 16.27
C TYR A 246 -7.74 9.00 16.61
N SER A 247 -7.20 10.01 15.92
CA SER A 247 -7.61 11.41 16.07
C SER A 247 -9.01 11.65 15.47
N GLU A 248 -9.32 11.10 14.30
CA GLU A 248 -10.64 11.21 13.67
C GLU A 248 -11.75 10.57 14.52
N LYS A 249 -11.50 9.40 15.14
CA LYS A 249 -12.43 8.76 16.07
C LYS A 249 -12.72 9.65 17.32
N CYS A 250 -11.75 10.42 17.79
CA CYS A 250 -11.98 11.38 18.89
C CYS A 250 -12.93 12.52 18.50
N ILE A 251 -12.83 13.01 17.28
CA ILE A 251 -13.69 14.10 16.76
C ILE A 251 -15.14 13.63 16.63
N GLN A 252 -15.39 12.40 16.19
CA GLN A 252 -16.74 11.86 16.07
C GLN A 252 -17.43 11.66 17.43
N ILE A 253 -16.71 11.17 18.43
CA ILE A 253 -17.24 11.02 19.80
C ILE A 253 -17.63 12.39 20.38
N ASN A 254 -16.81 13.41 20.20
CA ASN A 254 -17.12 14.75 20.70
C ASN A 254 -18.32 15.40 19.99
N LYS A 255 -18.55 15.11 18.69
CA LYS A 255 -19.72 15.60 17.95
C LYS A 255 -21.04 14.95 18.41
N VAL A 256 -21.01 13.70 18.84
CA VAL A 256 -22.20 13.01 19.39
C VAL A 256 -22.56 13.55 20.79
N ILE A 257 -21.57 13.85 21.61
CA ILE A 257 -21.80 14.39 22.97
C ILE A 257 -22.37 15.81 22.92
N VAL A 258 -21.98 16.62 21.94
CA VAL A 258 -22.47 18.01 21.81
C VAL A 258 -23.90 18.07 21.22
N LYS A 259 -24.39 17.05 20.53
CA LYS A 259 -25.77 17.01 20.01
C LYS A 259 -26.83 16.55 21.03
N ASN A 260 -26.41 16.04 22.18
CA ASN A 260 -27.29 15.52 23.24
C ASN A 260 -27.30 16.40 24.51
N ARG A 261 -26.97 17.70 24.39
CA ARG A 261 -27.10 18.69 25.46
C ARG A 261 -28.04 19.80 25.04
#